data_ee5682a8a4c065a15cfed8b4a8d6120f
#
_entry.id   ee5682a8a4c065a15cfed8b4a8d6120f
#
_cell.length_a   1.000
_cell.length_b   1.000
_cell.length_c   1.000
_cell.angle_alpha   90.00
_cell.angle_beta   90.00
_cell.angle_gamma   90.00
#
_symmetry.space_group_name_H-M   'P 1'
#
loop_
_entity.id
_entity.type
_entity.pdbx_description
1 polymer ?
#
loop_
_entity_poly.entity_id
_entity_poly.type
_entity_poly.pdbx_seq_one_letter_code
_entity_poly.pdbx_strand_id
1 'polypeptide(L)'
;MTKLYFVDDEPAIRDSVEQAMLIEGIDIVCFPNAIEALNKIDVTQAGIVITDIHMPVMNGIQFTQKLLNQNPNFQIIVLTGHGDVQTAVSAMKSGAYDFFEKPFVVDALLTAVKKAADKLALVEENNLLRKELAMQNQVGPKLIGQSPSMQQLRRELITLDCKQNPLLLFVGDVGTGKRITAQYTYDLHSHQTAELCPIAAFNLPRSDEASFHQFVLQLFLKHQGGTLYIHETEVLTQEQWLWLANLKPTLLRENSCKTNATCIILASTIVPTTIISALRRFDLLPLAQRPEDIGSLFKHFARGAASRYQLPPPVITEKEIQRLIATHWSENIRQLRQHAELRVLTQVKQPALGNDKNEQSDEHQFDTSIEEQQLSLNQRTDSFEQIILIEALHRHQGRLKEVQQELQVSRKTLYDKLRKHQLDKTDFKNR
;
A
#
# COMPACT_ATOMS: atom_id res chain seq x y z
N MET A 1 19.01 -11.07 1.03
CA MET A 1 19.97 -12.11 1.56
C MET A 1 20.22 -11.79 3.01
N THR A 2 20.13 -12.81 3.88
CA THR A 2 20.35 -12.65 5.32
C THR A 2 21.82 -12.34 5.58
N LYS A 3 22.11 -11.26 6.30
CA LYS A 3 23.50 -10.88 6.62
C LYS A 3 24.02 -11.76 7.76
N LEU A 4 25.20 -12.33 7.57
CA LEU A 4 25.91 -13.13 8.57
C LEU A 4 27.15 -12.37 9.05
N TYR A 5 27.29 -12.26 10.36
CA TYR A 5 28.44 -11.61 11.02
C TYR A 5 29.15 -12.58 11.93
N PHE A 6 30.46 -12.50 11.96
CA PHE A 6 31.30 -13.31 12.84
C PHE A 6 32.23 -12.44 13.68
N VAL A 7 32.24 -12.62 14.99
CA VAL A 7 33.01 -11.79 15.93
C VAL A 7 33.85 -12.68 16.82
N ASP A 8 35.16 -12.64 16.63
CA ASP A 8 36.13 -13.45 17.38
C ASP A 8 37.46 -12.70 17.37
N ASP A 9 38.22 -12.67 18.48
CA ASP A 9 39.50 -11.99 18.56
C ASP A 9 40.63 -12.80 17.95
N GLU A 10 40.48 -14.14 17.77
CA GLU A 10 41.46 -15.01 17.18
C GLU A 10 41.44 -14.98 15.64
N PRO A 11 42.52 -14.48 14.95
CA PRO A 11 42.52 -14.39 13.49
C PRO A 11 42.35 -15.77 12.80
N ALA A 12 43.01 -16.80 13.32
CA ALA A 12 42.98 -18.16 12.74
C ALA A 12 41.55 -18.74 12.71
N ILE A 13 40.75 -18.46 13.74
CA ILE A 13 39.34 -18.90 13.79
C ILE A 13 38.51 -18.11 12.80
N ARG A 14 38.69 -16.79 12.72
CA ARG A 14 37.99 -15.96 11.74
C ARG A 14 38.22 -16.42 10.30
N ASP A 15 39.51 -16.60 9.94
CA ASP A 15 39.90 -17.05 8.59
C ASP A 15 39.30 -18.43 8.24
N SER A 16 39.32 -19.36 9.21
CA SER A 16 38.78 -20.70 9.03
C SER A 16 37.25 -20.70 8.83
N VAL A 17 36.54 -19.93 9.64
CA VAL A 17 35.08 -19.83 9.54
C VAL A 17 34.68 -19.08 8.27
N GLU A 18 35.37 -18.01 7.91
CA GLU A 18 35.14 -17.24 6.68
C GLU A 18 35.29 -18.15 5.44
N GLN A 19 36.39 -18.90 5.34
CA GLN A 19 36.60 -19.86 4.25
C GLN A 19 35.50 -20.91 4.17
N ALA A 20 35.10 -21.48 5.32
CA ALA A 20 34.07 -22.50 5.36
C ALA A 20 32.70 -21.96 4.89
N MET A 21 32.33 -20.76 5.31
CA MET A 21 31.08 -20.12 4.89
C MET A 21 31.10 -19.76 3.40
N LEU A 22 32.23 -19.26 2.89
CA LEU A 22 32.37 -18.92 1.46
C LEU A 22 32.26 -20.16 0.56
N ILE A 23 32.82 -21.33 0.98
CA ILE A 23 32.65 -22.59 0.23
C ILE A 23 31.19 -23.00 0.10
N GLU A 24 30.36 -22.72 1.09
CA GLU A 24 28.93 -22.97 1.09
C GLU A 24 28.12 -21.83 0.40
N GLY A 25 28.81 -20.83 -0.14
CA GLY A 25 28.17 -19.69 -0.84
C GLY A 25 27.46 -18.70 0.10
N ILE A 26 27.87 -18.65 1.38
CA ILE A 26 27.34 -17.76 2.40
C ILE A 26 28.31 -16.59 2.58
N ASP A 27 27.84 -15.36 2.27
CA ASP A 27 28.61 -14.15 2.52
C ASP A 27 28.63 -13.83 4.01
N ILE A 28 29.82 -13.65 4.56
CA ILE A 28 30.05 -13.37 5.96
C ILE A 28 30.97 -12.16 6.15
N VAL A 29 30.66 -11.35 7.19
CA VAL A 29 31.51 -10.22 7.57
C VAL A 29 32.12 -10.49 8.93
N CYS A 30 33.47 -10.54 8.98
CA CYS A 30 34.23 -10.84 10.19
C CYS A 30 34.73 -9.59 10.92
N PHE A 31 34.63 -9.59 12.25
CA PHE A 31 35.12 -8.52 13.12
C PHE A 31 36.10 -9.07 14.19
N PRO A 32 37.17 -8.34 14.50
CA PRO A 32 38.14 -8.74 15.49
C PRO A 32 37.72 -8.51 16.95
N ASN A 33 36.62 -7.77 17.18
CA ASN A 33 36.12 -7.48 18.52
C ASN A 33 34.66 -6.96 18.49
N ALA A 34 34.02 -7.05 19.63
CA ALA A 34 32.62 -6.63 19.82
C ALA A 34 32.35 -5.12 19.59
N ILE A 35 33.32 -4.23 19.86
CA ILE A 35 33.17 -2.80 19.73
C ILE A 35 33.11 -2.41 18.25
N GLU A 36 34.02 -2.99 17.45
CA GLU A 36 34.03 -2.74 16.01
C GLU A 36 32.77 -3.28 15.34
N ALA A 37 32.31 -4.47 15.77
CA ALA A 37 31.08 -5.07 15.31
C ALA A 37 29.86 -4.18 15.61
N LEU A 38 29.69 -3.65 16.84
CA LEU A 38 28.60 -2.74 17.20
C LEU A 38 28.59 -1.44 16.40
N ASN A 39 29.75 -0.93 16.00
CA ASN A 39 29.84 0.29 15.22
C ASN A 39 29.54 0.11 13.72
N LYS A 40 29.74 -1.10 13.20
CA LYS A 40 29.62 -1.38 11.76
C LYS A 40 28.39 -2.18 11.38
N ILE A 41 27.80 -2.91 12.33
CA ILE A 41 26.56 -3.69 12.08
C ILE A 41 25.39 -2.70 11.91
N ASP A 42 24.69 -2.86 10.81
CA ASP A 42 23.45 -2.12 10.56
C ASP A 42 22.31 -2.71 11.40
N VAL A 43 22.01 -2.09 12.52
CA VAL A 43 20.97 -2.54 13.45
C VAL A 43 19.54 -2.33 12.94
N THR A 44 19.36 -1.62 11.84
CA THR A 44 18.02 -1.42 11.24
C THR A 44 17.51 -2.68 10.56
N GLN A 45 18.41 -3.57 10.12
CA GLN A 45 18.11 -4.86 9.53
C GLN A 45 18.63 -5.97 10.44
N ALA A 46 17.74 -6.87 10.83
CA ALA A 46 18.13 -8.04 11.60
C ALA A 46 19.02 -8.97 10.76
N GLY A 47 19.91 -9.68 11.44
CA GLY A 47 20.84 -10.62 10.83
C GLY A 47 21.20 -11.77 11.79
N ILE A 48 22.12 -12.58 11.38
CA ILE A 48 22.68 -13.65 12.20
C ILE A 48 24.06 -13.22 12.65
N VAL A 49 24.35 -13.37 13.93
CA VAL A 49 25.64 -13.05 14.52
C VAL A 49 26.19 -14.28 15.22
N ILE A 50 27.41 -14.65 14.91
CA ILE A 50 28.19 -15.66 15.65
C ILE A 50 29.24 -14.88 16.44
N THR A 51 29.31 -15.07 17.77
CA THR A 51 30.25 -14.34 18.61
C THR A 51 30.96 -15.25 19.59
N ASP A 52 32.26 -15.04 19.74
CA ASP A 52 32.99 -15.64 20.87
C ASP A 52 32.60 -14.96 22.19
N ILE A 53 32.66 -15.72 23.31
CA ILE A 53 32.42 -15.16 24.64
C ILE A 53 33.62 -14.40 25.15
N HIS A 54 34.80 -14.99 25.00
CA HIS A 54 36.04 -14.52 25.66
C HIS A 54 36.78 -13.51 24.78
N MET A 55 36.22 -12.32 24.64
CA MET A 55 36.85 -11.22 23.89
C MET A 55 37.36 -10.11 24.83
N PRO A 56 38.45 -9.41 24.48
CA PRO A 56 38.94 -8.25 25.23
C PRO A 56 37.94 -7.10 25.26
N VAL A 57 37.93 -6.34 26.35
CA VAL A 57 37.15 -5.11 26.57
C VAL A 57 35.64 -5.39 26.72
N MET A 58 35.02 -6.12 25.83
CA MET A 58 33.59 -6.46 25.86
C MET A 58 33.42 -7.93 25.51
N ASN A 59 32.89 -8.71 26.46
CA ASN A 59 32.64 -10.13 26.23
C ASN A 59 31.39 -10.37 25.36
N GLY A 60 31.28 -11.58 24.77
CA GLY A 60 30.19 -11.94 23.85
C GLY A 60 28.80 -11.88 24.48
N ILE A 61 28.65 -12.07 25.79
CA ILE A 61 27.36 -11.97 26.49
C ILE A 61 26.91 -10.49 26.56
N GLN A 62 27.82 -9.59 26.91
CA GLN A 62 27.54 -8.14 26.94
C GLN A 62 27.25 -7.60 25.54
N PHE A 63 27.95 -8.10 24.55
CA PHE A 63 27.71 -7.79 23.14
C PHE A 63 26.31 -8.25 22.71
N THR A 64 25.94 -9.50 23.01
CA THR A 64 24.61 -10.07 22.77
C THR A 64 23.51 -9.20 23.36
N GLN A 65 23.62 -8.82 24.63
CA GLN A 65 22.63 -7.99 25.31
C GLN A 65 22.50 -6.61 24.66
N LYS A 66 23.63 -5.96 24.32
CA LYS A 66 23.61 -4.64 23.67
C LYS A 66 22.98 -4.68 22.29
N LEU A 67 23.30 -5.71 21.50
CA LEU A 67 22.76 -5.85 20.14
C LEU A 67 21.27 -6.16 20.17
N LEU A 68 20.82 -7.08 21.04
CA LEU A 68 19.39 -7.41 21.21
C LEU A 68 18.57 -6.25 21.80
N ASN A 69 19.16 -5.39 22.63
CA ASN A 69 18.49 -4.16 23.11
C ASN A 69 18.27 -3.15 21.96
N GLN A 70 19.12 -3.12 20.94
CA GLN A 70 18.96 -2.25 19.77
C GLN A 70 17.98 -2.86 18.76
N ASN A 71 18.09 -4.18 18.50
CA ASN A 71 17.15 -4.89 17.66
C ASN A 71 16.97 -6.33 18.14
N PRO A 72 15.82 -6.67 18.75
CA PRO A 72 15.55 -7.98 19.33
C PRO A 72 15.39 -9.11 18.30
N ASN A 73 15.37 -8.80 17.02
CA ASN A 73 15.17 -9.79 15.96
C ASN A 73 16.48 -10.46 15.51
N PHE A 74 17.66 -9.98 15.95
CA PHE A 74 18.92 -10.66 15.66
C PHE A 74 18.91 -12.10 16.20
N GLN A 75 19.47 -13.03 15.41
CA GLN A 75 19.69 -14.39 15.87
C GLN A 75 21.19 -14.54 16.22
N ILE A 76 21.49 -14.73 17.51
CA ILE A 76 22.87 -14.71 17.99
C ILE A 76 23.30 -16.13 18.42
N ILE A 77 24.35 -16.64 17.82
CA ILE A 77 24.99 -17.91 18.15
C ILE A 77 26.27 -17.59 18.91
N VAL A 78 26.41 -18.18 20.08
CA VAL A 78 27.54 -17.89 20.97
C VAL A 78 28.52 -19.05 20.98
N LEU A 79 29.83 -18.75 20.84
CA LEU A 79 30.89 -19.75 20.94
C LEU A 79 31.48 -19.69 22.35
N THR A 80 31.60 -20.86 23.02
CA THR A 80 32.09 -20.97 24.40
C THR A 80 33.38 -21.80 24.46
N GLY A 81 34.25 -21.56 25.44
CA GLY A 81 35.37 -22.41 25.73
C GLY A 81 34.99 -23.75 26.37
N HIS A 82 35.93 -24.68 26.41
CA HIS A 82 35.70 -26.04 26.92
C HIS A 82 35.27 -26.04 28.40
N GLY A 83 34.21 -26.77 28.73
CA GLY A 83 33.74 -27.00 30.11
C GLY A 83 32.93 -25.84 30.74
N ASP A 84 32.57 -24.79 30.04
CA ASP A 84 31.91 -23.62 30.59
C ASP A 84 30.37 -23.64 30.45
N VAL A 85 29.75 -24.68 31.08
CA VAL A 85 28.29 -24.87 31.05
C VAL A 85 27.54 -23.69 31.69
N GLN A 86 28.10 -23.05 32.73
CA GLN A 86 27.43 -21.90 33.36
C GLN A 86 27.38 -20.69 32.47
N THR A 87 28.43 -20.46 31.69
CA THR A 87 28.51 -19.38 30.71
C THR A 87 27.58 -19.63 29.53
N ALA A 88 27.44 -20.87 29.06
CA ALA A 88 26.45 -21.25 28.04
C ALA A 88 25.03 -20.99 28.49
N VAL A 89 24.67 -21.34 29.74
CA VAL A 89 23.34 -21.03 30.34
C VAL A 89 23.14 -19.53 30.44
N SER A 90 24.18 -18.77 30.78
CA SER A 90 24.09 -17.29 30.87
C SER A 90 23.88 -16.65 29.49
N ALA A 91 24.54 -17.19 28.45
CA ALA A 91 24.31 -16.74 27.07
C ALA A 91 22.87 -16.97 26.62
N MET A 92 22.31 -18.17 26.88
CA MET A 92 20.91 -18.46 26.56
C MET A 92 19.93 -17.57 27.34
N LYS A 93 20.17 -17.29 28.61
CA LYS A 93 19.37 -16.33 29.43
C LYS A 93 19.47 -14.90 28.90
N SER A 94 20.57 -14.55 28.25
CA SER A 94 20.77 -13.23 27.63
C SER A 94 20.10 -13.07 26.26
N GLY A 95 19.42 -14.13 25.77
CA GLY A 95 18.67 -14.12 24.52
C GLY A 95 19.43 -14.70 23.32
N ALA A 96 20.55 -15.40 23.53
CA ALA A 96 21.22 -16.12 22.45
C ALA A 96 20.27 -17.15 21.83
N TYR A 97 20.37 -17.32 20.52
CA TYR A 97 19.61 -18.32 19.76
C TYR A 97 20.12 -19.74 20.02
N ASP A 98 21.44 -19.89 20.04
CA ASP A 98 22.13 -21.20 20.26
C ASP A 98 23.53 -20.92 20.77
N PHE A 99 24.22 -21.99 21.21
CA PHE A 99 25.62 -21.93 21.61
C PHE A 99 26.39 -23.14 21.10
N PHE A 100 27.71 -22.99 20.90
CA PHE A 100 28.64 -24.06 20.52
C PHE A 100 29.88 -24.02 21.39
N GLU A 101 30.33 -25.19 21.78
CA GLU A 101 31.60 -25.37 22.53
C GLU A 101 32.77 -25.50 21.54
N LYS A 102 33.87 -24.77 21.81
CA LYS A 102 35.13 -24.88 21.07
C LYS A 102 35.94 -26.08 21.60
N PRO A 103 36.51 -26.96 20.73
CA PRO A 103 36.47 -26.92 19.27
C PRO A 103 35.14 -27.45 18.69
N PHE A 104 34.56 -26.72 17.76
CA PHE A 104 33.29 -27.08 17.12
C PHE A 104 33.47 -27.67 15.72
N VAL A 105 32.53 -28.50 15.31
CA VAL A 105 32.46 -29.01 13.93
C VAL A 105 31.77 -27.97 13.03
N VAL A 106 32.44 -27.61 11.94
CA VAL A 106 31.92 -26.55 11.02
C VAL A 106 30.56 -26.89 10.46
N ASP A 107 30.28 -28.15 10.10
CA ASP A 107 28.98 -28.59 9.58
C ASP A 107 27.85 -28.40 10.59
N ALA A 108 28.12 -28.57 11.88
CA ALA A 108 27.15 -28.33 12.94
C ALA A 108 26.84 -26.83 13.05
N LEU A 109 27.86 -25.97 12.97
CA LEU A 109 27.70 -24.51 12.96
C LEU A 109 26.91 -24.04 11.73
N LEU A 110 27.22 -24.58 10.55
CA LEU A 110 26.48 -24.32 9.31
C LEU A 110 24.97 -24.68 9.43
N THR A 111 24.72 -25.84 10.05
CA THR A 111 23.34 -26.28 10.29
C THR A 111 22.60 -25.32 11.23
N ALA A 112 23.22 -24.80 12.25
CA ALA A 112 22.68 -23.83 13.17
C ALA A 112 22.43 -22.46 12.48
N VAL A 113 23.36 -22.03 11.65
CA VAL A 113 23.20 -20.80 10.83
C VAL A 113 21.99 -20.92 9.89
N LYS A 114 21.82 -22.06 9.18
CA LYS A 114 20.67 -22.32 8.33
C LYS A 114 19.35 -22.25 9.13
N LYS A 115 19.30 -22.91 10.29
CA LYS A 115 18.10 -22.84 11.18
C LYS A 115 17.83 -21.43 11.73
N ALA A 116 18.88 -20.70 12.06
CA ALA A 116 18.76 -19.32 12.51
C ALA A 116 18.22 -18.41 11.37
N ALA A 117 18.63 -18.65 10.12
CA ALA A 117 18.12 -17.95 8.95
C ALA A 117 16.62 -18.23 8.71
N ASP A 118 16.21 -19.50 8.81
CA ASP A 118 14.80 -19.89 8.70
C ASP A 118 13.95 -19.21 9.79
N LYS A 119 14.44 -19.19 11.03
CA LYS A 119 13.74 -18.51 12.14
C LYS A 119 13.65 -17.01 11.90
N LEU A 120 14.72 -16.38 11.43
CA LEU A 120 14.72 -14.95 11.12
C LEU A 120 13.68 -14.63 10.03
N ALA A 121 13.63 -15.42 8.96
CA ALA A 121 12.65 -15.28 7.90
C ALA A 121 11.20 -15.37 8.43
N LEU A 122 10.92 -16.33 9.31
CA LEU A 122 9.61 -16.47 9.95
C LEU A 122 9.25 -15.27 10.84
N VAL A 123 10.22 -14.72 11.59
CA VAL A 123 10.01 -13.52 12.44
C VAL A 123 9.72 -12.32 11.57
N GLU A 124 10.44 -12.12 10.48
CA GLU A 124 10.22 -11.04 9.51
C GLU A 124 8.85 -11.15 8.85
N GLU A 125 8.46 -12.34 8.41
CA GLU A 125 7.13 -12.60 7.85
C GLU A 125 6.01 -12.33 8.88
N ASN A 126 6.16 -12.77 10.12
CA ASN A 126 5.18 -12.50 11.19
C ASN A 126 5.04 -11.01 11.48
N ASN A 127 6.15 -10.27 11.53
CA ASN A 127 6.14 -8.82 11.72
C ASN A 127 5.46 -8.09 10.55
N LEU A 128 5.69 -8.57 9.33
CA LEU A 128 5.05 -8.05 8.12
C LEU A 128 3.52 -8.27 8.18
N LEU A 129 3.10 -9.50 8.50
CA LEU A 129 1.68 -9.85 8.63
C LEU A 129 0.99 -9.04 9.74
N ARG A 130 1.65 -8.82 10.88
CA ARG A 130 1.14 -7.97 11.96
C ARG A 130 0.95 -6.51 11.53
N LYS A 131 1.91 -5.95 10.78
CA LYS A 131 1.79 -4.60 10.20
C LYS A 131 0.63 -4.54 9.21
N GLU A 132 0.50 -5.54 8.34
CA GLU A 132 -0.61 -5.63 7.37
C GLU A 132 -1.97 -5.69 8.07
N LEU A 133 -2.12 -6.51 9.12
CA LEU A 133 -3.34 -6.59 9.93
C LEU A 133 -3.64 -5.29 10.68
N ALA A 134 -2.64 -4.64 11.24
CA ALA A 134 -2.79 -3.36 11.93
C ALA A 134 -3.32 -2.29 10.97
N MET A 135 -2.80 -2.23 9.73
CA MET A 135 -3.27 -1.32 8.70
C MET A 135 -4.69 -1.63 8.21
N GLN A 136 -5.07 -2.90 8.15
CA GLN A 136 -6.44 -3.29 7.81
C GLN A 136 -7.46 -2.87 8.88
N ASN A 137 -7.04 -2.77 10.13
CA ASN A 137 -7.91 -2.40 11.27
C ASN A 137 -7.96 -0.89 11.54
N GLN A 138 -7.10 -0.08 10.92
CA GLN A 138 -7.14 1.38 11.08
C GLN A 138 -8.30 2.02 10.31
N VAL A 139 -8.82 3.12 10.87
CA VAL A 139 -9.82 3.97 10.22
C VAL A 139 -9.08 4.82 9.19
N GLY A 140 -9.13 4.40 7.92
CA GLY A 140 -8.44 5.09 6.83
C GLY A 140 -8.67 4.41 5.47
N PRO A 141 -8.11 4.94 4.40
CA PRO A 141 -8.20 4.32 3.08
C PRO A 141 -7.53 2.94 3.09
N LYS A 142 -8.34 1.91 2.84
CA LYS A 142 -7.89 0.52 2.84
C LYS A 142 -7.55 0.10 1.41
N LEU A 143 -6.39 -0.54 1.25
CA LEU A 143 -6.03 -1.17 -0.01
C LEU A 143 -6.65 -2.58 -0.06
N ILE A 144 -7.90 -2.64 -0.56
CA ILE A 144 -8.72 -3.85 -0.57
C ILE A 144 -8.35 -4.73 -1.76
N GLY A 145 -8.31 -6.04 -1.54
CA GLY A 145 -8.04 -7.08 -2.53
C GLY A 145 -7.36 -8.27 -1.89
N GLN A 146 -7.72 -9.47 -2.34
CA GLN A 146 -7.14 -10.74 -1.88
C GLN A 146 -6.31 -11.43 -2.98
N SER A 147 -6.31 -10.88 -4.19
CA SER A 147 -5.50 -11.39 -5.29
C SER A 147 -4.01 -11.41 -4.93
N PRO A 148 -3.23 -12.36 -5.46
CA PRO A 148 -1.79 -12.45 -5.21
C PRO A 148 -1.05 -11.16 -5.54
N SER A 149 -1.46 -10.47 -6.62
CA SER A 149 -0.88 -9.17 -7.01
C SER A 149 -1.09 -8.08 -5.97
N MET A 150 -2.29 -8.01 -5.38
CA MET A 150 -2.59 -7.02 -4.33
C MET A 150 -1.90 -7.35 -3.02
N GLN A 151 -1.74 -8.63 -2.69
CA GLN A 151 -0.97 -9.06 -1.52
C GLN A 151 0.51 -8.70 -1.69
N GLN A 152 1.08 -8.97 -2.86
CA GLN A 152 2.46 -8.61 -3.18
C GLN A 152 2.66 -7.10 -3.11
N LEU A 153 1.76 -6.31 -3.73
CA LEU A 153 1.82 -4.84 -3.69
C LEU A 153 1.83 -4.32 -2.23
N ARG A 154 0.95 -4.82 -1.37
CA ARG A 154 0.94 -4.43 0.05
C ARG A 154 2.25 -4.77 0.76
N ARG A 155 2.79 -5.98 0.57
CA ARG A 155 4.07 -6.39 1.14
C ARG A 155 5.21 -5.47 0.70
N GLU A 156 5.30 -5.19 -0.59
CA GLU A 156 6.32 -4.29 -1.14
C GLU A 156 6.20 -2.86 -0.59
N LEU A 157 4.99 -2.33 -0.45
CA LEU A 157 4.75 -1.00 0.11
C LEU A 157 5.08 -0.93 1.61
N ILE A 158 4.79 -1.99 2.40
CA ILE A 158 5.12 -2.06 3.82
C ILE A 158 6.63 -2.12 4.06
N THR A 159 7.36 -2.83 3.19
CA THR A 159 8.82 -2.97 3.28
C THR A 159 9.61 -1.86 2.59
N LEU A 160 8.89 -0.92 1.96
CA LEU A 160 9.50 0.18 1.22
C LEU A 160 10.28 1.10 2.18
N ASP A 161 11.53 1.38 1.85
CA ASP A 161 12.31 2.44 2.49
C ASP A 161 12.26 3.71 1.63
N CYS A 162 11.46 4.67 2.06
CA CYS A 162 11.32 5.97 1.39
C CYS A 162 12.59 6.82 1.44
N LYS A 163 13.51 6.57 2.38
CA LYS A 163 14.81 7.27 2.43
C LYS A 163 15.69 6.87 1.25
N GLN A 164 15.72 5.58 0.93
CA GLN A 164 16.48 5.05 -0.19
C GLN A 164 15.74 5.17 -1.53
N ASN A 165 14.41 5.28 -1.48
CA ASN A 165 13.56 5.37 -2.67
C ASN A 165 12.64 6.61 -2.61
N PRO A 166 13.20 7.84 -2.81
CA PRO A 166 12.42 9.06 -2.73
C PRO A 166 11.47 9.27 -3.93
N LEU A 167 11.67 8.53 -5.04
CA LEU A 167 10.86 8.60 -6.25
C LEU A 167 10.19 7.27 -6.52
N LEU A 168 8.85 7.23 -6.47
CA LEU A 168 8.01 6.08 -6.72
C LEU A 168 7.17 6.31 -7.97
N LEU A 169 6.98 5.27 -8.77
CA LEU A 169 6.14 5.32 -9.96
C LEU A 169 5.03 4.26 -9.85
N PHE A 170 3.78 4.71 -9.79
CA PHE A 170 2.60 3.87 -9.84
C PHE A 170 2.04 3.85 -11.25
N VAL A 171 2.10 2.68 -11.89
CA VAL A 171 1.64 2.47 -13.25
C VAL A 171 0.36 1.63 -13.24
N GLY A 172 -0.60 2.00 -14.06
CA GLY A 172 -1.84 1.25 -14.23
C GLY A 172 -2.89 2.06 -14.97
N ASP A 173 -3.85 1.38 -15.54
CA ASP A 173 -4.95 1.97 -16.29
C ASP A 173 -5.77 2.97 -15.47
N VAL A 174 -6.65 3.69 -16.15
CA VAL A 174 -7.60 4.59 -15.49
C VAL A 174 -8.45 3.78 -14.49
N GLY A 175 -8.65 4.30 -13.28
CA GLY A 175 -9.51 3.66 -12.28
C GLY A 175 -8.91 2.47 -11.53
N THR A 176 -7.64 2.07 -11.73
CA THR A 176 -7.00 0.92 -11.05
C THR A 176 -6.72 1.15 -9.56
N GLY A 177 -6.80 2.41 -9.08
CA GLY A 177 -6.63 2.72 -7.65
C GLY A 177 -5.33 3.43 -7.30
N LYS A 178 -4.60 4.03 -8.25
CA LYS A 178 -3.31 4.73 -8.00
C LYS A 178 -3.36 5.73 -6.84
N ARG A 179 -4.43 6.55 -6.74
CA ARG A 179 -4.59 7.53 -5.67
C ARG A 179 -4.77 6.88 -4.29
N ILE A 180 -5.56 5.80 -4.21
CA ILE A 180 -5.77 5.07 -2.95
C ILE A 180 -4.47 4.39 -2.52
N THR A 181 -3.71 3.85 -3.46
CA THR A 181 -2.39 3.25 -3.20
C THR A 181 -1.39 4.32 -2.71
N ALA A 182 -1.41 5.53 -3.29
CA ALA A 182 -0.58 6.64 -2.81
C ALA A 182 -0.96 7.06 -1.39
N GLN A 183 -2.24 7.14 -1.08
CA GLN A 183 -2.72 7.43 0.27
C GLN A 183 -2.31 6.33 1.26
N TYR A 184 -2.45 5.07 0.88
CA TYR A 184 -2.00 3.94 1.69
C TYR A 184 -0.49 3.98 1.96
N THR A 185 0.32 4.31 0.95
CA THR A 185 1.77 4.47 1.10
C THR A 185 2.11 5.62 2.04
N TYR A 186 1.40 6.73 1.91
CA TYR A 186 1.53 7.87 2.81
C TYR A 186 1.20 7.47 4.26
N ASP A 187 0.08 6.80 4.52
CA ASP A 187 -0.34 6.36 5.86
C ASP A 187 0.65 5.38 6.50
N LEU A 188 1.37 4.59 5.66
CA LEU A 188 2.43 3.67 6.11
C LEU A 188 3.71 4.38 6.59
N HIS A 189 4.11 5.45 5.89
CA HIS A 189 5.47 6.01 6.01
C HIS A 189 5.50 7.44 6.54
N SER A 190 4.36 8.13 6.63
CA SER A 190 4.29 9.51 7.07
C SER A 190 3.94 9.63 8.55
N HIS A 191 4.47 10.68 9.20
CA HIS A 191 4.11 11.01 10.56
C HIS A 191 2.80 11.81 10.63
N GLN A 192 2.14 11.79 11.79
CA GLN A 192 0.78 12.31 12.03
C GLN A 192 0.57 13.80 11.67
N THR A 193 1.63 14.58 11.48
CA THR A 193 1.55 16.02 11.16
C THR A 193 1.80 16.37 9.69
N ALA A 194 2.15 15.38 8.86
CA ALA A 194 2.44 15.60 7.45
C ALA A 194 1.17 15.42 6.61
N GLU A 195 1.19 15.87 5.36
CA GLU A 195 0.05 15.77 4.44
C GLU A 195 0.45 15.10 3.12
N LEU A 196 -0.51 14.40 2.51
CA LEU A 196 -0.42 13.99 1.11
C LEU A 196 -0.77 15.20 0.23
N CYS A 197 0.22 15.75 -0.48
CA CYS A 197 0.04 16.91 -1.35
C CYS A 197 -0.20 16.45 -2.80
N PRO A 198 -1.43 16.53 -3.33
CA PRO A 198 -1.71 16.21 -4.73
C PRO A 198 -1.30 17.36 -5.63
N ILE A 199 -0.59 17.05 -6.71
CA ILE A 199 -0.12 18.00 -7.72
C ILE A 199 -0.45 17.45 -9.09
N ALA A 200 -1.14 18.23 -9.91
CA ALA A 200 -1.33 17.86 -11.30
C ALA A 200 -0.04 18.14 -12.11
N ALA A 201 0.38 17.21 -12.92
CA ALA A 201 1.65 17.32 -13.65
C ALA A 201 1.71 18.52 -14.61
N PHE A 202 0.56 19.00 -15.09
CA PHE A 202 0.52 20.21 -15.93
C PHE A 202 0.90 21.50 -15.20
N ASN A 203 0.89 21.52 -13.85
CA ASN A 203 1.33 22.64 -13.03
C ASN A 203 2.85 22.71 -12.86
N LEU A 204 3.58 21.68 -13.30
CA LEU A 204 5.04 21.68 -13.24
C LEU A 204 5.63 22.60 -14.31
N PRO A 205 6.72 23.33 -13.99
CA PRO A 205 7.41 24.20 -14.95
C PRO A 205 7.85 23.42 -16.19
N ARG A 206 7.75 24.05 -17.37
CA ARG A 206 8.07 23.44 -18.66
C ARG A 206 9.18 24.17 -19.41
N SER A 207 9.69 25.26 -18.85
CA SER A 207 10.64 26.15 -19.51
C SER A 207 12.04 25.55 -19.60
N ASP A 208 12.56 25.05 -18.47
CA ASP A 208 13.93 24.56 -18.35
C ASP A 208 14.07 23.64 -17.12
N GLU A 209 15.16 22.83 -17.13
CA GLU A 209 15.47 21.88 -16.06
C GLU A 209 15.69 22.57 -14.71
N ALA A 210 16.34 23.72 -14.67
CA ALA A 210 16.67 24.41 -13.44
C ALA A 210 15.40 24.91 -12.71
N SER A 211 14.49 25.55 -13.43
CA SER A 211 13.20 25.99 -12.89
C SER A 211 12.35 24.81 -12.44
N PHE A 212 12.36 23.70 -13.18
CA PHE A 212 11.67 22.47 -12.83
C PHE A 212 12.21 21.88 -11.53
N HIS A 213 13.54 21.72 -11.42
CA HIS A 213 14.21 21.22 -10.23
C HIS A 213 13.95 22.10 -9.02
N GLN A 214 14.09 23.42 -9.17
CA GLN A 214 13.85 24.38 -8.10
C GLN A 214 12.41 24.27 -7.56
N PHE A 215 11.43 24.17 -8.45
CA PHE A 215 10.02 24.06 -8.06
C PHE A 215 9.74 22.76 -7.31
N VAL A 216 10.17 21.61 -7.85
CA VAL A 216 9.97 20.31 -7.21
C VAL A 216 10.67 20.22 -5.87
N LEU A 217 11.91 20.75 -5.76
CA LEU A 217 12.67 20.80 -4.50
C LEU A 217 12.01 21.71 -3.47
N GLN A 218 11.49 22.88 -3.85
CA GLN A 218 10.74 23.73 -2.93
C GLN A 218 9.52 23.03 -2.36
N LEU A 219 8.75 22.32 -3.19
CA LEU A 219 7.62 21.52 -2.73
C LEU A 219 8.05 20.38 -1.81
N PHE A 220 9.12 19.68 -2.17
CA PHE A 220 9.68 18.58 -1.38
C PHE A 220 10.15 19.06 0.00
N LEU A 221 10.79 20.20 0.06
CA LEU A 221 11.27 20.81 1.32
C LEU A 221 10.12 21.39 2.16
N LYS A 222 9.07 21.92 1.51
CA LYS A 222 7.89 22.45 2.19
C LYS A 222 7.08 21.35 2.87
N HIS A 223 6.97 20.16 2.24
CA HIS A 223 6.20 19.04 2.74
C HIS A 223 7.08 17.95 3.36
N GLN A 224 8.02 18.35 4.23
CA GLN A 224 8.95 17.43 4.89
C GLN A 224 8.24 16.36 5.72
N GLY A 225 8.64 15.08 5.54
CA GLY A 225 8.02 13.93 6.20
C GLY A 225 6.67 13.54 5.63
N GLY A 226 6.20 14.23 4.58
CA GLY A 226 4.97 13.92 3.85
C GLY A 226 5.22 13.25 2.51
N THR A 227 4.20 13.27 1.66
CA THR A 227 4.26 12.67 0.33
C THR A 227 3.70 13.63 -0.71
N LEU A 228 4.48 13.90 -1.77
CA LEU A 228 3.99 14.60 -2.95
C LEU A 228 3.38 13.57 -3.91
N TYR A 229 2.13 13.76 -4.30
CA TYR A 229 1.43 12.88 -5.25
C TYR A 229 1.22 13.62 -6.56
N ILE A 230 2.07 13.33 -7.57
CA ILE A 230 1.99 13.93 -8.90
C ILE A 230 1.15 13.01 -9.79
N HIS A 231 -0.02 13.50 -10.19
CA HIS A 231 -0.96 12.77 -11.06
C HIS A 231 -1.01 13.36 -12.47
N GLU A 232 -1.64 12.63 -13.39
CA GLU A 232 -1.73 13.01 -14.82
C GLU A 232 -0.35 13.17 -15.48
N THR A 233 0.57 12.28 -15.12
CA THR A 233 1.96 12.35 -15.59
C THR A 233 2.12 12.00 -17.08
N GLU A 234 1.05 11.61 -17.74
CA GLU A 234 0.98 11.38 -19.20
C GLU A 234 1.27 12.66 -20.02
N VAL A 235 1.05 13.84 -19.41
CA VAL A 235 1.34 15.14 -20.06
C VAL A 235 2.83 15.52 -20.01
N LEU A 236 3.64 14.79 -19.25
CA LEU A 236 5.08 15.04 -19.15
C LEU A 236 5.81 14.61 -20.42
N THR A 237 6.70 15.47 -20.90
CA THR A 237 7.60 15.16 -22.01
C THR A 237 8.69 14.18 -21.57
N GLN A 238 9.38 13.56 -22.52
CA GLN A 238 10.54 12.70 -22.22
C GLN A 238 11.65 13.45 -21.50
N GLU A 239 11.85 14.72 -21.80
CA GLU A 239 12.83 15.59 -21.12
C GLU A 239 12.46 15.82 -19.67
N GLN A 240 11.18 16.12 -19.37
CA GLN A 240 10.71 16.30 -18.00
C GLN A 240 10.83 15.02 -17.15
N TRP A 241 10.63 13.86 -17.76
CA TRP A 241 10.91 12.59 -17.11
C TRP A 241 12.40 12.43 -16.77
N LEU A 242 13.32 12.84 -17.66
CA LEU A 242 14.75 12.84 -17.39
C LEU A 242 15.11 13.82 -16.26
N TRP A 243 14.51 15.01 -16.25
CA TRP A 243 14.70 15.97 -15.17
C TRP A 243 14.27 15.42 -13.78
N LEU A 244 13.14 14.69 -13.74
CA LEU A 244 12.73 13.99 -12.52
C LEU A 244 13.75 12.94 -12.07
N ALA A 245 14.30 12.18 -13.00
CA ALA A 245 15.31 11.17 -12.68
C ALA A 245 16.62 11.82 -12.18
N ASN A 246 17.04 12.94 -12.80
CA ASN A 246 18.22 13.70 -12.41
C ASN A 246 18.10 14.31 -11.01
N LEU A 247 16.88 14.53 -10.51
CA LEU A 247 16.62 14.97 -9.15
C LEU A 247 16.93 13.92 -8.07
N LYS A 248 16.91 12.63 -8.39
CA LYS A 248 17.05 11.55 -7.41
C LYS A 248 18.26 11.69 -6.48
N PRO A 249 19.48 11.99 -6.94
CA PRO A 249 20.65 12.15 -6.06
C PRO A 249 20.46 13.26 -5.04
N THR A 250 19.83 14.38 -5.45
CA THR A 250 19.55 15.52 -4.58
C THR A 250 18.51 15.15 -3.52
N LEU A 251 17.43 14.47 -3.91
CA LEU A 251 16.39 13.99 -2.99
C LEU A 251 16.93 12.98 -1.98
N LEU A 252 17.83 12.09 -2.39
CA LEU A 252 18.50 11.14 -1.50
C LEU A 252 19.36 11.86 -0.46
N ARG A 253 20.12 12.88 -0.88
CA ARG A 253 20.94 13.70 0.03
C ARG A 253 20.06 14.43 1.04
N GLU A 254 18.97 15.05 0.59
CA GLU A 254 18.04 15.75 1.46
C GLU A 254 17.36 14.83 2.48
N ASN A 255 17.00 13.58 2.09
CA ASN A 255 16.41 12.60 2.98
C ASN A 255 17.43 11.99 3.96
N SER A 256 18.72 11.90 3.60
CA SER A 256 19.75 11.29 4.45
C SER A 256 19.99 12.10 5.74
N CYS A 257 19.78 13.41 5.69
CA CYS A 257 19.98 14.30 6.84
C CYS A 257 18.76 14.39 7.76
N LYS A 258 17.64 13.72 7.47
CA LYS A 258 16.36 13.89 8.15
C LYS A 258 15.89 12.62 8.85
N THR A 259 15.20 12.78 9.97
CA THR A 259 14.56 11.67 10.68
C THR A 259 13.39 11.10 9.86
N ASN A 260 12.63 11.96 9.20
CA ASN A 260 11.43 11.59 8.44
C ASN A 260 11.68 11.75 6.94
N ALA A 261 11.50 10.67 6.20
CA ALA A 261 11.64 10.68 4.75
C ALA A 261 10.43 11.35 4.08
N THR A 262 10.71 12.17 3.07
CA THR A 262 9.71 12.67 2.13
C THR A 262 9.80 11.83 0.86
N CYS A 263 8.67 11.47 0.24
CA CYS A 263 8.70 10.79 -1.04
C CYS A 263 7.82 11.49 -2.08
N ILE A 264 8.12 11.27 -3.35
CA ILE A 264 7.36 11.73 -4.50
C ILE A 264 6.77 10.50 -5.18
N ILE A 265 5.46 10.44 -5.29
CA ILE A 265 4.73 9.39 -5.98
C ILE A 265 4.22 9.94 -7.30
N LEU A 266 4.64 9.34 -8.39
CA LEU A 266 4.20 9.63 -9.75
C LEU A 266 3.14 8.62 -10.16
N ALA A 267 1.98 9.09 -10.62
CA ALA A 267 0.90 8.21 -11.09
C ALA A 267 0.73 8.34 -12.60
N SER A 268 0.99 7.26 -13.33
CA SER A 268 0.95 7.21 -14.79
C SER A 268 0.10 6.04 -15.29
N THR A 269 -0.48 6.20 -16.49
CA THR A 269 -1.05 5.10 -17.27
C THR A 269 -0.01 4.51 -18.22
N ILE A 270 1.06 5.25 -18.50
CA ILE A 270 2.12 4.90 -19.45
C ILE A 270 3.43 4.67 -18.68
N VAL A 271 4.21 3.72 -19.13
CA VAL A 271 5.58 3.49 -18.64
C VAL A 271 6.54 4.35 -19.45
N PRO A 272 7.24 5.33 -18.84
CA PRO A 272 8.26 6.07 -19.55
C PRO A 272 9.44 5.15 -19.89
N THR A 273 9.75 5.03 -21.19
CA THR A 273 10.73 4.05 -21.71
C THR A 273 12.18 4.31 -21.30
N THR A 274 12.51 5.55 -20.95
CA THR A 274 13.89 6.01 -20.76
C THR A 274 14.41 6.01 -19.30
N ILE A 275 13.54 5.78 -18.27
CA ILE A 275 13.88 6.15 -16.88
C ILE A 275 13.56 5.04 -15.86
N ILE A 276 13.24 3.84 -16.31
CA ILE A 276 12.79 2.72 -15.46
C ILE A 276 13.78 2.41 -14.31
N SER A 277 15.08 2.56 -14.52
CA SER A 277 16.11 2.26 -13.51
C SER A 277 16.23 3.29 -12.38
N ALA A 278 15.78 4.53 -12.59
CA ALA A 278 15.86 5.59 -11.60
C ALA A 278 14.69 5.58 -10.60
N LEU A 279 13.55 5.00 -10.98
CA LEU A 279 12.30 5.00 -10.22
C LEU A 279 12.00 3.61 -9.65
N ARG A 280 11.50 3.54 -8.41
CA ARG A 280 10.89 2.31 -7.90
C ARG A 280 9.48 2.20 -8.45
N ARG A 281 9.25 1.22 -9.32
CA ARG A 281 7.99 1.02 -10.03
C ARG A 281 7.09 0.03 -9.28
N PHE A 282 5.79 0.32 -9.29
CA PHE A 282 4.71 -0.54 -8.81
C PHE A 282 3.60 -0.60 -9.86
N ASP A 283 3.25 -1.79 -10.28
CA ASP A 283 2.23 -2.03 -11.29
C ASP A 283 0.87 -2.33 -10.63
N LEU A 284 -0.14 -1.54 -10.96
CA LEU A 284 -1.51 -1.74 -10.52
C LEU A 284 -2.31 -2.39 -11.64
N LEU A 285 -2.58 -3.68 -11.50
CA LEU A 285 -3.28 -4.45 -12.50
C LEU A 285 -4.74 -4.02 -12.66
N PRO A 286 -5.30 -4.05 -13.88
CA PRO A 286 -6.72 -3.81 -14.11
C PRO A 286 -7.58 -4.90 -13.45
N LEU A 287 -8.86 -4.61 -13.19
CA LEU A 287 -9.80 -5.57 -12.56
C LEU A 287 -9.95 -6.87 -13.34
N ALA A 288 -9.84 -6.81 -14.67
CA ALA A 288 -9.90 -8.00 -15.52
C ALA A 288 -8.82 -9.04 -15.21
N GLN A 289 -7.66 -8.61 -14.66
CA GLN A 289 -6.55 -9.49 -14.27
C GLN A 289 -6.57 -9.89 -12.78
N ARG A 290 -7.56 -9.41 -12.01
CA ARG A 290 -7.76 -9.75 -10.59
C ARG A 290 -9.25 -9.92 -10.25
N PRO A 291 -9.93 -10.86 -10.90
CA PRO A 291 -11.38 -11.08 -10.72
C PRO A 291 -11.76 -11.44 -9.28
N GLU A 292 -10.83 -12.04 -8.51
CA GLU A 292 -11.06 -12.40 -7.10
C GLU A 292 -11.33 -11.18 -6.21
N ASP A 293 -10.86 -10.01 -6.62
CA ASP A 293 -11.02 -8.77 -5.84
C ASP A 293 -12.38 -8.10 -6.07
N ILE A 294 -13.06 -8.40 -7.18
CA ILE A 294 -14.30 -7.73 -7.59
C ILE A 294 -15.39 -7.85 -6.51
N GLY A 295 -15.61 -9.06 -6.00
CA GLY A 295 -16.63 -9.31 -4.99
C GLY A 295 -16.38 -8.56 -3.67
N SER A 296 -15.13 -8.55 -3.21
CA SER A 296 -14.74 -7.88 -1.98
C SER A 296 -14.80 -6.35 -2.12
N LEU A 297 -14.35 -5.80 -3.24
CA LEU A 297 -14.43 -4.37 -3.57
C LEU A 297 -15.88 -3.91 -3.68
N PHE A 298 -16.72 -4.66 -4.39
CA PHE A 298 -18.13 -4.32 -4.54
C PHE A 298 -18.87 -4.29 -3.20
N LYS A 299 -18.68 -5.32 -2.36
CA LYS A 299 -19.25 -5.37 -1.00
C LYS A 299 -18.79 -4.18 -0.15
N HIS A 300 -17.52 -3.80 -0.26
CA HIS A 300 -16.99 -2.64 0.46
C HIS A 300 -17.63 -1.33 -0.01
N PHE A 301 -17.71 -1.10 -1.31
CA PHE A 301 -18.30 0.13 -1.86
C PHE A 301 -19.81 0.22 -1.58
N ALA A 302 -20.52 -0.90 -1.68
CA ALA A 302 -21.94 -0.95 -1.37
C ALA A 302 -22.23 -0.64 0.11
N ARG A 303 -21.42 -1.17 1.04
CA ARG A 303 -21.52 -0.81 2.47
C ARG A 303 -21.21 0.65 2.72
N GLY A 304 -20.17 1.18 2.09
CA GLY A 304 -19.81 2.60 2.19
C GLY A 304 -20.88 3.53 1.63
N ALA A 305 -21.49 3.17 0.51
CA ALA A 305 -22.61 3.91 -0.06
C ALA A 305 -23.86 3.83 0.85
N ALA A 306 -24.22 2.65 1.33
CA ALA A 306 -25.33 2.46 2.25
C ALA A 306 -25.18 3.30 3.52
N SER A 307 -23.99 3.34 4.12
CA SER A 307 -23.70 4.20 5.28
C SER A 307 -23.81 5.68 4.95
N ARG A 308 -23.33 6.12 3.77
CA ARG A 308 -23.40 7.53 3.32
C ARG A 308 -24.84 8.00 3.12
N TYR A 309 -25.66 7.14 2.52
CA TYR A 309 -27.07 7.46 2.23
C TYR A 309 -28.02 7.06 3.37
N GLN A 310 -27.49 6.57 4.51
CA GLN A 310 -28.26 6.08 5.67
C GLN A 310 -29.28 4.99 5.30
N LEU A 311 -28.91 4.13 4.37
CA LEU A 311 -29.70 3.00 3.88
C LEU A 311 -29.17 1.68 4.46
N PRO A 312 -30.01 0.65 4.56
CA PRO A 312 -29.54 -0.68 4.92
C PRO A 312 -28.58 -1.21 3.84
N PRO A 313 -27.49 -1.90 4.24
CA PRO A 313 -26.57 -2.47 3.27
C PRO A 313 -27.26 -3.56 2.43
N PRO A 314 -27.01 -3.60 1.11
CA PRO A 314 -27.64 -4.57 0.22
C PRO A 314 -27.20 -6.00 0.55
N VAL A 315 -28.11 -6.94 0.43
CA VAL A 315 -27.79 -8.37 0.40
C VAL A 315 -27.26 -8.70 -1.00
N ILE A 316 -25.97 -9.02 -1.08
CA ILE A 316 -25.28 -9.33 -2.33
C ILE A 316 -25.19 -10.85 -2.45
N THR A 317 -25.87 -11.42 -3.45
CA THR A 317 -25.89 -12.86 -3.68
C THR A 317 -24.66 -13.33 -4.46
N GLU A 318 -24.34 -14.63 -4.35
CA GLU A 318 -23.22 -15.22 -5.09
C GLU A 318 -23.45 -15.13 -6.62
N LYS A 319 -24.70 -15.29 -7.08
CA LYS A 319 -25.06 -15.10 -8.50
C LYS A 319 -24.76 -13.68 -8.98
N GLU A 320 -25.01 -12.66 -8.14
CA GLU A 320 -24.68 -11.25 -8.45
C GLU A 320 -23.16 -11.08 -8.56
N ILE A 321 -22.37 -11.66 -7.66
CA ILE A 321 -20.91 -11.62 -7.72
C ILE A 321 -20.39 -12.26 -9.01
N GLN A 322 -20.92 -13.40 -9.42
CA GLN A 322 -20.52 -14.07 -10.67
C GLN A 322 -20.83 -13.20 -11.91
N ARG A 323 -21.97 -12.49 -11.92
CA ARG A 323 -22.28 -11.53 -12.99
C ARG A 323 -21.28 -10.36 -13.01
N LEU A 324 -20.94 -9.82 -11.83
CA LEU A 324 -19.94 -8.74 -11.72
C LEU A 324 -18.55 -9.19 -12.22
N ILE A 325 -18.16 -10.43 -11.95
CA ILE A 325 -16.90 -11.00 -12.45
C ILE A 325 -16.91 -11.14 -13.97
N ALA A 326 -18.05 -11.52 -14.55
CA ALA A 326 -18.20 -11.66 -15.99
C ALA A 326 -18.31 -10.32 -16.73
N THR A 327 -18.58 -9.22 -16.02
CA THR A 327 -18.73 -7.88 -16.60
C THR A 327 -17.38 -7.28 -16.94
N HIS A 328 -17.29 -6.63 -18.11
CA HIS A 328 -16.10 -5.86 -18.50
C HIS A 328 -16.10 -4.47 -17.84
N TRP A 329 -15.06 -4.16 -17.05
CA TRP A 329 -14.91 -2.90 -16.33
C TRP A 329 -13.88 -2.00 -17.01
N SER A 330 -14.29 -1.23 -18.02
CA SER A 330 -13.40 -0.36 -18.79
C SER A 330 -12.73 0.73 -17.94
N GLU A 331 -13.41 1.25 -16.91
CA GLU A 331 -12.85 2.20 -15.93
C GLU A 331 -12.48 1.53 -14.59
N ASN A 332 -12.30 0.23 -14.57
CA ASN A 332 -11.83 -0.54 -13.42
C ASN A 332 -12.63 -0.25 -12.12
N ILE A 333 -11.94 0.04 -11.03
CA ILE A 333 -12.54 0.27 -9.69
C ILE A 333 -13.48 1.50 -9.70
N ARG A 334 -13.23 2.50 -10.53
CA ARG A 334 -14.09 3.68 -10.63
C ARG A 334 -15.50 3.29 -11.06
N GLN A 335 -15.62 2.53 -12.15
CA GLN A 335 -16.90 2.05 -12.66
C GLN A 335 -17.57 1.07 -11.69
N LEU A 336 -16.80 0.13 -11.10
CA LEU A 336 -17.31 -0.81 -10.09
C LEU A 336 -17.91 -0.08 -8.88
N ARG A 337 -17.27 1.00 -8.42
CA ARG A 337 -17.77 1.83 -7.33
C ARG A 337 -19.08 2.52 -7.70
N GLN A 338 -19.17 3.12 -8.88
CA GLN A 338 -20.40 3.75 -9.37
C GLN A 338 -21.55 2.73 -9.44
N HIS A 339 -21.26 1.52 -9.94
CA HIS A 339 -22.24 0.43 -9.99
C HIS A 339 -22.71 0.03 -8.58
N ALA A 340 -21.82 -0.06 -7.61
CA ALA A 340 -22.17 -0.34 -6.22
C ALA A 340 -23.04 0.77 -5.58
N GLU A 341 -22.75 2.03 -5.87
CA GLU A 341 -23.56 3.17 -5.43
C GLU A 341 -24.97 3.12 -6.04
N LEU A 342 -25.08 2.88 -7.34
CA LEU A 342 -26.38 2.72 -8.02
C LEU A 342 -27.18 1.54 -7.45
N ARG A 343 -26.53 0.41 -7.17
CA ARG A 343 -27.15 -0.78 -6.58
C ARG A 343 -27.80 -0.49 -5.22
N VAL A 344 -27.17 0.34 -4.39
CA VAL A 344 -27.73 0.78 -3.10
C VAL A 344 -28.92 1.70 -3.30
N LEU A 345 -28.82 2.65 -4.21
CA LEU A 345 -29.91 3.62 -4.47
C LEU A 345 -31.14 2.98 -5.11
N THR A 346 -30.97 1.93 -5.92
CA THR A 346 -32.10 1.21 -6.55
C THR A 346 -32.91 0.37 -5.57
N GLN A 347 -32.34 -0.01 -4.40
CA GLN A 347 -33.10 -0.72 -3.35
C GLN A 347 -34.25 0.10 -2.77
N VAL A 348 -34.14 1.41 -2.78
CA VAL A 348 -35.20 2.33 -2.26
C VAL A 348 -36.46 2.29 -3.15
N LYS A 349 -36.33 1.83 -4.39
CA LYS A 349 -37.47 1.76 -5.34
C LYS A 349 -38.32 0.50 -5.25
N GLN A 350 -37.92 -0.51 -4.43
CA GLN A 350 -38.78 -1.67 -4.14
C GLN A 350 -39.38 -1.51 -2.75
N PRO A 351 -40.64 -1.09 -2.59
CA PRO A 351 -41.32 -1.20 -1.30
C PRO A 351 -41.39 -2.70 -0.95
N ALA A 352 -41.14 -3.00 0.33
CA ALA A 352 -41.28 -4.33 0.88
C ALA A 352 -42.72 -4.84 0.64
N LEU A 353 -42.95 -5.53 -0.44
CA LEU A 353 -44.14 -6.39 -0.62
C LEU A 353 -43.84 -7.67 0.11
N GLY A 354 -44.74 -7.95 1.05
CA GLY A 354 -44.68 -9.03 2.02
C GLY A 354 -44.41 -10.42 1.42
N ASN A 355 -43.91 -11.28 2.30
CA ASN A 355 -43.88 -12.71 2.11
C ASN A 355 -45.20 -13.25 1.58
N ASP A 356 -45.22 -13.64 0.33
CA ASP A 356 -46.11 -14.70 -0.11
C ASP A 356 -45.40 -15.54 -1.18
N LYS A 357 -45.38 -16.82 -0.85
CA LYS A 357 -44.90 -17.91 -1.70
C LYS A 357 -45.74 -17.95 -2.98
N ASN A 358 -45.07 -17.75 -4.11
CA ASN A 358 -45.40 -18.51 -5.33
C ASN A 358 -44.23 -18.41 -6.31
N GLU A 359 -43.57 -19.51 -6.48
CA GLU A 359 -42.73 -19.80 -7.63
C GLU A 359 -43.62 -19.85 -8.86
N GLN A 360 -43.44 -18.95 -9.79
CA GLN A 360 -43.53 -19.21 -11.22
C GLN A 360 -43.23 -17.95 -12.02
N SER A 361 -42.15 -18.06 -12.81
CA SER A 361 -41.93 -17.43 -14.11
C SER A 361 -42.28 -15.95 -14.26
N ASP A 362 -41.25 -15.09 -14.23
CA ASP A 362 -41.07 -14.09 -15.30
C ASP A 362 -39.59 -13.71 -15.37
N GLU A 363 -38.91 -14.32 -16.33
CA GLU A 363 -37.61 -13.90 -16.84
C GLU A 363 -37.78 -12.54 -17.55
N HIS A 364 -37.71 -11.47 -16.80
CA HIS A 364 -37.32 -10.19 -17.40
C HIS A 364 -35.81 -10.03 -17.23
N GLN A 365 -35.11 -10.53 -18.25
CA GLN A 365 -33.74 -10.21 -18.57
C GLN A 365 -33.56 -8.68 -18.56
N PHE A 366 -32.94 -8.17 -17.50
CA PHE A 366 -32.26 -6.87 -17.60
C PHE A 366 -30.88 -7.11 -18.22
N ASP A 367 -30.89 -7.17 -19.52
CA ASP A 367 -29.69 -7.17 -20.36
C ASP A 367 -29.18 -5.71 -20.47
N THR A 368 -28.46 -5.26 -19.43
CA THR A 368 -27.90 -3.90 -19.37
C THR A 368 -26.56 -3.75 -20.09
N SER A 369 -26.09 -4.80 -20.76
CA SER A 369 -24.77 -4.80 -21.39
C SER A 369 -24.74 -4.39 -22.89
N ILE A 370 -25.90 -4.18 -23.52
CA ILE A 370 -25.97 -3.83 -24.96
C ILE A 370 -26.66 -2.49 -25.23
N GLU A 371 -27.50 -1.99 -24.32
CA GLU A 371 -28.27 -0.74 -24.59
C GLU A 371 -27.54 0.57 -24.25
N GLU A 372 -26.53 0.57 -23.37
CA GLU A 372 -25.82 1.82 -23.03
C GLU A 372 -24.90 2.34 -24.16
N GLN A 373 -24.52 1.52 -25.12
CA GLN A 373 -23.72 1.97 -26.26
C GLN A 373 -24.51 2.67 -27.37
N GLN A 374 -25.86 2.61 -27.34
CA GLN A 374 -26.72 3.20 -28.37
C GLN A 374 -27.58 4.37 -27.91
N LEU A 375 -27.53 4.78 -26.65
CA LEU A 375 -28.25 5.95 -26.19
C LEU A 375 -27.69 7.23 -26.82
N SER A 376 -28.54 8.01 -27.47
CA SER A 376 -28.17 9.32 -28.01
C SER A 376 -27.66 10.25 -26.89
N LEU A 377 -26.87 11.25 -27.24
CA LEU A 377 -26.37 12.26 -26.28
C LEU A 377 -27.52 12.87 -25.48
N ASN A 378 -28.67 13.10 -26.10
CA ASN A 378 -29.86 13.63 -25.43
C ASN A 378 -30.42 12.68 -24.37
N GLN A 379 -30.48 11.39 -24.63
CA GLN A 379 -30.93 10.39 -23.66
C GLN A 379 -29.99 10.27 -22.47
N ARG A 380 -28.68 10.34 -22.69
CA ARG A 380 -27.67 10.33 -21.61
C ARG A 380 -27.76 11.58 -20.75
N THR A 381 -27.95 12.76 -21.37
CA THR A 381 -28.14 14.02 -20.63
C THR A 381 -29.46 14.03 -19.86
N ASP A 382 -30.51 13.47 -20.41
CA ASP A 382 -31.80 13.36 -19.74
C ASP A 382 -31.74 12.44 -18.50
N SER A 383 -31.08 11.32 -18.61
CA SER A 383 -30.87 10.42 -17.45
C SER A 383 -30.03 11.07 -16.36
N PHE A 384 -28.96 11.79 -16.71
CA PHE A 384 -28.13 12.53 -15.76
C PHE A 384 -28.90 13.69 -15.11
N GLU A 385 -29.68 14.42 -15.89
CA GLU A 385 -30.53 15.49 -15.39
C GLU A 385 -31.59 14.98 -14.38
N GLN A 386 -32.19 13.82 -14.67
CA GLN A 386 -33.15 13.18 -13.77
C GLN A 386 -32.53 12.82 -12.42
N ILE A 387 -31.29 12.29 -12.42
CA ILE A 387 -30.56 11.92 -11.20
C ILE A 387 -30.32 13.17 -10.33
N ILE A 388 -29.82 14.26 -10.91
CA ILE A 388 -29.56 15.51 -10.19
C ILE A 388 -30.82 16.08 -9.56
N LEU A 389 -31.94 16.04 -10.29
CA LEU A 389 -33.24 16.52 -9.79
C LEU A 389 -33.73 15.69 -8.61
N ILE A 390 -33.62 14.36 -8.69
CA ILE A 390 -34.00 13.44 -7.60
C ILE A 390 -33.15 13.70 -6.37
N GLU A 391 -31.83 13.84 -6.52
CA GLU A 391 -30.93 14.13 -5.41
C GLU A 391 -31.25 15.43 -4.69
N ALA A 392 -31.48 16.50 -5.45
CA ALA A 392 -31.83 17.79 -4.89
C ALA A 392 -33.20 17.76 -4.19
N LEU A 393 -34.20 17.07 -4.75
CA LEU A 393 -35.51 16.90 -4.11
C LEU A 393 -35.42 16.09 -2.81
N HIS A 394 -34.62 15.05 -2.75
CA HIS A 394 -34.39 14.29 -1.52
C HIS A 394 -33.70 15.12 -0.46
N ARG A 395 -32.63 15.84 -0.82
CA ARG A 395 -31.85 16.67 0.10
C ARG A 395 -32.70 17.78 0.73
N HIS A 396 -33.61 18.37 -0.03
CA HIS A 396 -34.48 19.45 0.43
C HIS A 396 -35.92 19.01 0.75
N GLN A 397 -36.16 17.70 0.89
CA GLN A 397 -37.47 17.16 1.29
C GLN A 397 -38.64 17.68 0.43
N GLY A 398 -38.43 17.81 -0.86
CA GLY A 398 -39.44 18.32 -1.81
C GLY A 398 -39.70 19.85 -1.73
N ARG A 399 -38.89 20.63 -1.04
CA ARG A 399 -39.01 22.08 -0.94
C ARG A 399 -38.42 22.76 -2.18
N LEU A 400 -39.27 23.01 -3.16
CA LEU A 400 -38.88 23.51 -4.49
C LEU A 400 -38.09 24.82 -4.46
N LYS A 401 -38.28 25.69 -3.46
CA LYS A 401 -37.50 26.93 -3.32
C LYS A 401 -36.02 26.66 -3.07
N GLU A 402 -35.71 25.70 -2.20
CA GLU A 402 -34.37 25.33 -1.83
C GLU A 402 -33.67 24.54 -2.97
N VAL A 403 -34.42 23.65 -3.65
CA VAL A 403 -33.96 22.95 -4.86
C VAL A 403 -33.62 23.92 -5.98
N GLN A 404 -34.44 24.97 -6.16
CA GLN A 404 -34.21 26.02 -7.15
C GLN A 404 -32.93 26.81 -6.88
N GLN A 405 -32.69 27.15 -5.61
CA GLN A 405 -31.45 27.85 -5.20
C GLN A 405 -30.23 27.02 -5.39
N GLU A 406 -30.26 25.72 -5.00
CA GLU A 406 -29.15 24.81 -5.16
C GLU A 406 -28.80 24.60 -6.64
N LEU A 407 -29.77 24.31 -7.47
CA LEU A 407 -29.56 24.02 -8.89
C LEU A 407 -29.43 25.30 -9.76
N GLN A 408 -29.56 26.49 -9.18
CA GLN A 408 -29.47 27.79 -9.87
C GLN A 408 -30.32 27.88 -11.14
N VAL A 409 -31.50 27.29 -11.12
CA VAL A 409 -32.44 27.29 -12.25
C VAL A 409 -33.64 28.19 -11.98
N SER A 410 -34.27 28.70 -13.03
CA SER A 410 -35.51 29.45 -12.87
C SER A 410 -36.64 28.53 -12.38
N ARG A 411 -37.64 29.13 -11.69
CA ARG A 411 -38.80 28.37 -11.21
C ARG A 411 -39.55 27.67 -12.37
N LYS A 412 -39.69 28.33 -13.51
CA LYS A 412 -40.28 27.74 -14.71
C LYS A 412 -39.48 26.57 -15.23
N THR A 413 -38.17 26.73 -15.35
CA THR A 413 -37.25 25.66 -15.82
C THR A 413 -37.30 24.45 -14.90
N LEU A 414 -37.34 24.64 -13.56
CA LEU A 414 -37.43 23.55 -12.61
C LEU A 414 -38.74 22.75 -12.79
N TYR A 415 -39.88 23.45 -12.93
CA TYR A 415 -41.19 22.80 -13.16
C TYR A 415 -41.22 22.05 -14.49
N ASP A 416 -40.69 22.63 -15.57
CA ASP A 416 -40.61 21.96 -16.87
C ASP A 416 -39.79 20.70 -16.82
N LYS A 417 -38.64 20.73 -16.09
CA LYS A 417 -37.77 19.56 -15.89
C LYS A 417 -38.42 18.48 -15.02
N LEU A 418 -39.07 18.85 -13.92
CA LEU A 418 -39.84 17.93 -13.09
C LEU A 418 -40.94 17.23 -13.88
N ARG A 419 -41.68 17.98 -14.71
CA ARG A 419 -42.73 17.43 -15.59
C ARG A 419 -42.17 16.51 -16.67
N LYS A 420 -41.04 16.87 -17.26
CA LYS A 420 -40.33 16.05 -18.26
C LYS A 420 -39.94 14.70 -17.70
N HIS A 421 -39.45 14.67 -16.47
CA HIS A 421 -38.97 13.46 -15.81
C HIS A 421 -40.04 12.79 -14.91
N GLN A 422 -41.30 13.22 -14.98
CA GLN A 422 -42.44 12.70 -14.22
C GLN A 422 -42.19 12.64 -12.70
N LEU A 423 -41.49 13.63 -12.14
CA LEU A 423 -41.15 13.71 -10.71
C LEU A 423 -42.19 14.59 -9.99
N ASP A 424 -42.81 14.06 -8.91
CA ASP A 424 -43.70 14.84 -8.05
C ASP A 424 -42.99 15.18 -6.72
N LYS A 425 -43.07 16.45 -6.31
CA LYS A 425 -42.53 16.97 -5.06
C LYS A 425 -43.11 16.29 -3.82
N THR A 426 -44.32 15.72 -3.94
CA THR A 426 -45.03 15.05 -2.84
C THR A 426 -44.36 13.72 -2.47
N ASP A 427 -43.70 13.05 -3.41
CA ASP A 427 -43.01 11.79 -3.21
C ASP A 427 -41.74 11.91 -2.33
N PHE A 428 -41.25 13.13 -2.16
CA PHE A 428 -40.04 13.46 -1.43
C PHE A 428 -40.27 14.20 -0.10
N LYS A 429 -41.56 14.36 0.31
CA LYS A 429 -41.90 14.90 1.62
C LYS A 429 -41.88 13.74 2.65
N ASN A 430 -40.99 13.82 3.63
CA ASN A 430 -41.10 12.96 4.79
C ASN A 430 -42.47 13.15 5.44
N ARG A 431 -43.22 12.06 5.62
CA ARG A 431 -44.39 11.98 6.51
C ARG A 431 -43.97 12.05 7.95
#